data_22e05b5ebdd51877e55e10774ad8033f
#
_entry.id   22e05b5ebdd51877e55e10774ad8033f
#
_cell.length_a   1.000
_cell.length_b   1.000
_cell.length_c   1.000
_cell.angle_alpha   90.00
_cell.angle_beta   90.00
_cell.angle_gamma   90.00
#
_symmetry.space_group_name_H-M   'P 1'
#
loop_
_entity.id
_entity.type
_entity.pdbx_description
1 polymer ?
#
loop_
_entity_poly.entity_id
_entity_poly.type
_entity_poly.pdbx_seq_one_letter_code
_entity_poly.pdbx_strand_id
1 'polypeptide(L)'
;MKVQISFDKPDLEKALSIAAQVAPYVDIFEVGTLLIYHHGIKAVQAFKEAFPKKIIFADCKIADRGKDAVTLFAQAGADWVTVMAGTGKDVIHTSCSTAASLNVKVMLDLLDSNSLGQSALEAKNLGVSALLLHQPYDEEETLTFLDKWDMVKGNTTLPVFISAKISRANIQEVLNSQPNGIIIDKCITNADNPAQEAQYFYELASKY
;
A
#
# COMPACT_ATOMS: atom_id res chain seq x y z
N MET A 1 2.78 9.11 11.90
CA MET A 1 2.97 8.09 10.85
C MET A 1 1.62 7.58 10.36
N LYS A 2 1.47 7.14 9.10
CA LYS A 2 0.20 6.59 8.57
C LYS A 2 0.09 5.10 8.84
N VAL A 3 -1.12 4.65 9.21
CA VAL A 3 -1.44 3.23 9.34
C VAL A 3 -2.37 2.83 8.19
N GLN A 4 -1.92 1.87 7.38
CA GLN A 4 -2.67 1.26 6.29
C GLN A 4 -2.94 -0.21 6.62
N ILE A 5 -4.18 -0.65 6.46
CA ILE A 5 -4.55 -2.07 6.62
C ILE A 5 -4.87 -2.65 5.26
N SER A 6 -4.17 -3.74 4.90
CA SER A 6 -4.38 -4.48 3.67
C SER A 6 -5.38 -5.61 3.88
N PHE A 7 -6.39 -5.66 3.02
CA PHE A 7 -7.38 -6.73 2.94
C PHE A 7 -7.07 -7.58 1.72
N ASP A 8 -6.21 -8.59 1.92
CA ASP A 8 -5.67 -9.43 0.83
C ASP A 8 -6.17 -10.88 0.93
N LYS A 9 -7.50 -11.03 1.02
CA LYS A 9 -8.20 -12.31 1.05
C LYS A 9 -9.41 -12.28 0.14
N PRO A 10 -9.83 -13.43 -0.44
CA PRO A 10 -10.88 -13.47 -1.47
C PRO A 10 -12.30 -13.15 -0.95
N ASP A 11 -12.54 -13.19 0.34
CA ASP A 11 -13.86 -12.98 0.95
C ASP A 11 -14.12 -11.48 1.18
N LEU A 12 -14.85 -10.86 0.26
CA LEU A 12 -15.18 -9.42 0.28
C LEU A 12 -16.10 -9.04 1.45
N GLU A 13 -17.08 -9.87 1.79
CA GLU A 13 -18.00 -9.59 2.90
C GLU A 13 -17.27 -9.58 4.23
N LYS A 14 -16.41 -10.57 4.42
CA LYS A 14 -15.56 -10.65 5.62
C LYS A 14 -14.58 -9.49 5.67
N ALA A 15 -13.98 -9.10 4.54
CA ALA A 15 -13.08 -7.95 4.47
C ALA A 15 -13.79 -6.66 4.89
N LEU A 16 -14.98 -6.38 4.38
CA LEU A 16 -15.80 -5.22 4.75
C LEU A 16 -16.22 -5.25 6.23
N SER A 17 -16.59 -6.42 6.75
CA SER A 17 -16.93 -6.59 8.17
C SER A 17 -15.75 -6.27 9.09
N ILE A 18 -14.55 -6.73 8.76
CA ILE A 18 -13.33 -6.40 9.52
C ILE A 18 -12.99 -4.93 9.36
N ALA A 19 -13.08 -4.39 8.14
CA ALA A 19 -12.81 -2.96 7.87
C ALA A 19 -13.69 -2.04 8.73
N ALA A 20 -14.96 -2.39 8.93
CA ALA A 20 -15.87 -1.64 9.80
C ALA A 20 -15.40 -1.62 11.27
N GLN A 21 -14.86 -2.73 11.77
CA GLN A 21 -14.36 -2.85 13.13
C GLN A 21 -13.09 -2.02 13.36
N VAL A 22 -12.20 -1.98 12.36
CA VAL A 22 -10.89 -1.32 12.48
C VAL A 22 -10.90 0.14 12.03
N ALA A 23 -12.00 0.62 11.44
CA ALA A 23 -12.09 1.96 10.84
C ALA A 23 -11.63 3.12 11.75
N PRO A 24 -11.84 3.13 13.08
CA PRO A 24 -11.35 4.20 13.95
C PRO A 24 -9.82 4.29 14.03
N TYR A 25 -9.11 3.20 13.74
CA TYR A 25 -7.68 3.04 13.97
C TYR A 25 -6.86 2.95 12.68
N VAL A 26 -7.41 3.41 11.55
CA VAL A 26 -6.82 3.26 10.22
C VAL A 26 -6.93 4.54 9.43
N ASP A 27 -5.85 4.93 8.78
CA ASP A 27 -5.85 6.07 7.84
C ASP A 27 -6.26 5.63 6.42
N ILE A 28 -5.79 4.46 5.97
CA ILE A 28 -5.91 3.98 4.59
C ILE A 28 -6.40 2.54 4.60
N PHE A 29 -7.46 2.26 3.86
CA PHE A 29 -7.90 0.90 3.56
C PHE A 29 -7.32 0.45 2.23
N GLU A 30 -6.58 -0.66 2.26
CA GLU A 30 -6.05 -1.25 1.05
C GLU A 30 -6.90 -2.44 0.60
N VAL A 31 -7.41 -2.33 -0.61
CA VAL A 31 -7.99 -3.45 -1.34
C VAL A 31 -6.83 -4.22 -1.96
N GLY A 32 -6.46 -5.33 -1.33
CA GLY A 32 -5.29 -6.12 -1.68
C GLY A 32 -5.40 -6.82 -3.03
N THR A 33 -4.26 -7.24 -3.56
CA THR A 33 -4.15 -7.83 -4.90
C THR A 33 -5.04 -9.07 -5.07
N LEU A 34 -5.08 -9.99 -4.07
CA LEU A 34 -5.91 -11.19 -4.16
C LEU A 34 -7.41 -10.87 -4.12
N LEU A 35 -7.81 -9.86 -3.36
CA LEU A 35 -9.20 -9.42 -3.34
C LEU A 35 -9.61 -8.83 -4.69
N ILE A 36 -8.71 -8.05 -5.33
CA ILE A 36 -8.91 -7.53 -6.70
C ILE A 36 -8.97 -8.67 -7.72
N TYR A 37 -8.12 -9.68 -7.62
CA TYR A 37 -8.15 -10.83 -8.55
C TYR A 37 -9.47 -11.60 -8.47
N HIS A 38 -10.07 -11.71 -7.30
CA HIS A 38 -11.37 -12.38 -7.11
C HIS A 38 -12.58 -11.55 -7.56
N HIS A 39 -12.57 -10.25 -7.32
CA HIS A 39 -13.76 -9.40 -7.47
C HIS A 39 -13.59 -8.26 -8.48
N GLY A 40 -12.38 -8.07 -9.02
CA GLY A 40 -12.09 -6.96 -9.91
C GLY A 40 -12.30 -5.60 -9.22
N ILE A 41 -12.71 -4.62 -10.02
CA ILE A 41 -13.02 -3.26 -9.54
C ILE A 41 -14.17 -3.21 -8.53
N LYS A 42 -15.04 -4.24 -8.50
CA LYS A 42 -16.16 -4.28 -7.55
C LYS A 42 -15.70 -4.28 -6.10
N ALA A 43 -14.53 -4.85 -5.80
CA ALA A 43 -13.96 -4.78 -4.47
C ALA A 43 -13.66 -3.33 -4.06
N VAL A 44 -13.06 -2.55 -4.96
CA VAL A 44 -12.75 -1.12 -4.72
C VAL A 44 -14.02 -0.31 -4.54
N GLN A 45 -15.02 -0.52 -5.42
CA GLN A 45 -16.33 0.14 -5.33
C GLN A 45 -16.99 -0.14 -3.97
N ALA A 46 -17.05 -1.40 -3.54
CA ALA A 46 -17.65 -1.79 -2.27
C ALA A 46 -16.98 -1.12 -1.07
N PHE A 47 -15.62 -1.06 -1.06
CA PHE A 47 -14.91 -0.34 -0.01
C PHE A 47 -15.19 1.16 -0.04
N LYS A 48 -15.21 1.79 -1.22
CA LYS A 48 -15.50 3.24 -1.34
C LYS A 48 -16.93 3.57 -0.92
N GLU A 49 -17.91 2.75 -1.28
CA GLU A 49 -19.30 2.90 -0.86
C GLU A 49 -19.47 2.73 0.65
N ALA A 50 -18.84 1.71 1.25
CA ALA A 50 -18.93 1.46 2.67
C ALA A 50 -18.17 2.51 3.51
N PHE A 51 -17.08 3.06 2.99
CA PHE A 51 -16.19 3.98 3.70
C PHE A 51 -15.85 5.24 2.90
N PRO A 52 -16.83 6.09 2.52
CA PRO A 52 -16.63 7.19 1.59
C PRO A 52 -15.66 8.27 2.07
N LYS A 53 -15.43 8.35 3.39
CA LYS A 53 -14.49 9.32 4.02
C LYS A 53 -13.09 8.76 4.22
N LYS A 54 -12.88 7.47 4.00
CA LYS A 54 -11.56 6.84 4.09
C LYS A 54 -10.83 6.92 2.77
N ILE A 55 -9.51 6.93 2.86
CA ILE A 55 -8.64 6.76 1.70
C ILE A 55 -8.73 5.29 1.28
N ILE A 56 -9.12 5.04 0.04
CA ILE A 56 -9.18 3.70 -0.55
C ILE A 56 -7.98 3.54 -1.49
N PHE A 57 -7.16 2.58 -1.18
CA PHE A 57 -5.95 2.22 -1.90
C PHE A 57 -6.19 0.92 -2.66
N ALA A 58 -5.96 0.90 -3.97
CA ALA A 58 -6.06 -0.31 -4.79
C ALA A 58 -4.65 -0.85 -5.07
N ASP A 59 -4.33 -2.03 -4.50
CA ASP A 59 -3.07 -2.73 -4.79
C ASP A 59 -3.19 -3.54 -6.09
N CYS A 60 -3.29 -2.80 -7.21
CA CYS A 60 -3.57 -3.34 -8.53
C CYS A 60 -2.30 -3.67 -9.34
N LYS A 61 -1.10 -3.37 -8.81
CA LYS A 61 0.20 -3.75 -9.37
C LYS A 61 0.31 -3.50 -10.88
N ILE A 62 0.03 -2.26 -11.30
CA ILE A 62 0.06 -1.88 -12.73
C ILE A 62 1.47 -2.09 -13.29
N ALA A 63 1.58 -2.94 -14.31
CA ALA A 63 2.83 -3.21 -15.04
C ALA A 63 2.75 -2.82 -16.52
N ASP A 64 1.53 -2.59 -17.06
CA ASP A 64 1.27 -2.19 -18.44
C ASP A 64 -0.05 -1.43 -18.52
N ARG A 65 -0.33 -0.77 -19.66
CA ARG A 65 -1.57 -0.05 -19.95
C ARG A 65 -1.94 0.99 -18.86
N GLY A 66 -0.94 1.75 -18.39
CA GLY A 66 -1.05 2.63 -17.22
C GLY A 66 -2.26 3.57 -17.28
N LYS A 67 -2.55 4.18 -18.44
CA LYS A 67 -3.72 5.06 -18.63
C LYS A 67 -5.04 4.32 -18.37
N ASP A 68 -5.22 3.15 -19.01
CA ASP A 68 -6.49 2.40 -18.92
C ASP A 68 -6.70 1.86 -17.51
N ALA A 69 -5.65 1.27 -16.93
CA ALA A 69 -5.71 0.70 -15.58
C ALA A 69 -5.99 1.77 -14.52
N VAL A 70 -5.26 2.89 -14.53
CA VAL A 70 -5.51 4.00 -13.59
C VAL A 70 -6.92 4.54 -13.74
N THR A 71 -7.39 4.74 -14.98
CA THR A 71 -8.76 5.24 -15.23
C THR A 71 -9.81 4.30 -14.66
N LEU A 72 -9.63 2.99 -14.86
CA LEU A 72 -10.53 1.95 -14.36
C LEU A 72 -10.67 1.99 -12.82
N PHE A 73 -9.54 2.02 -12.11
CA PHE A 73 -9.54 2.05 -10.65
C PHE A 73 -9.99 3.40 -10.07
N ALA A 74 -9.65 4.51 -10.74
CA ALA A 74 -10.15 5.83 -10.35
C ALA A 74 -11.68 5.91 -10.44
N GLN A 75 -12.27 5.39 -11.52
CA GLN A 75 -13.74 5.32 -11.68
C GLN A 75 -14.40 4.40 -10.67
N ALA A 76 -13.68 3.40 -10.17
CA ALA A 76 -14.15 2.55 -9.07
C ALA A 76 -14.07 3.22 -7.69
N GLY A 77 -13.47 4.42 -7.60
CA GLY A 77 -13.36 5.18 -6.36
C GLY A 77 -12.05 4.99 -5.59
N ALA A 78 -11.00 4.45 -6.23
CA ALA A 78 -9.68 4.43 -5.63
C ALA A 78 -9.12 5.85 -5.49
N ASP A 79 -8.58 6.17 -4.33
CA ASP A 79 -7.83 7.41 -4.08
C ASP A 79 -6.34 7.23 -4.38
N TRP A 80 -5.85 5.98 -4.29
CA TRP A 80 -4.48 5.58 -4.60
C TRP A 80 -4.45 4.27 -5.39
N VAL A 81 -3.42 4.12 -6.24
CA VAL A 81 -3.12 2.89 -6.99
C VAL A 81 -1.66 2.53 -6.90
N THR A 82 -1.32 1.23 -7.04
CA THR A 82 0.07 0.78 -7.16
C THR A 82 0.50 0.63 -8.61
N VAL A 83 1.74 1.03 -8.88
CA VAL A 83 2.47 0.77 -10.14
C VAL A 83 3.78 0.06 -9.79
N MET A 84 4.16 -0.95 -10.57
CA MET A 84 5.36 -1.74 -10.34
C MET A 84 6.61 -0.99 -10.80
N ALA A 85 7.67 -1.01 -9.99
CA ALA A 85 8.92 -0.29 -10.30
C ALA A 85 9.75 -0.97 -11.40
N GLY A 86 9.59 -2.28 -11.59
CA GLY A 86 10.26 -3.04 -12.66
C GLY A 86 9.69 -2.80 -14.05
N THR A 87 8.57 -2.08 -14.17
CA THR A 87 7.99 -1.74 -15.46
C THR A 87 8.74 -0.59 -16.16
N GLY A 88 8.42 -0.36 -17.44
CA GLY A 88 9.01 0.75 -18.21
C GLY A 88 8.66 2.13 -17.66
N LYS A 89 9.63 3.07 -17.71
CA LYS A 89 9.44 4.45 -17.23
C LYS A 89 8.25 5.14 -17.86
N ASP A 90 7.96 4.86 -19.12
CA ASP A 90 6.82 5.42 -19.86
C ASP A 90 5.48 4.95 -19.25
N VAL A 91 5.39 3.71 -18.77
CA VAL A 91 4.20 3.19 -18.09
C VAL A 91 4.04 3.89 -16.76
N ILE A 92 5.11 4.05 -15.96
CA ILE A 92 5.07 4.76 -14.68
C ILE A 92 4.64 6.22 -14.91
N HIS A 93 5.28 6.93 -15.83
CA HIS A 93 4.95 8.32 -16.13
C HIS A 93 3.51 8.49 -16.64
N THR A 94 3.07 7.61 -17.55
CA THR A 94 1.69 7.65 -18.06
C THR A 94 0.67 7.37 -16.94
N SER A 95 0.96 6.42 -16.06
CA SER A 95 0.13 6.14 -14.91
C SER A 95 0.03 7.36 -13.98
N CYS A 96 1.16 7.99 -13.66
CA CYS A 96 1.21 9.17 -12.79
C CYS A 96 0.48 10.38 -13.39
N SER A 97 0.69 10.66 -14.66
CA SER A 97 0.03 11.79 -15.33
C SER A 97 -1.48 11.59 -15.44
N THR A 98 -1.93 10.36 -15.73
CA THR A 98 -3.35 10.01 -15.74
C THR A 98 -3.95 10.13 -14.34
N ALA A 99 -3.28 9.59 -13.33
CA ALA A 99 -3.72 9.66 -11.93
C ALA A 99 -3.88 11.10 -11.46
N ALA A 100 -2.90 11.96 -11.77
CA ALA A 100 -2.98 13.39 -11.44
C ALA A 100 -4.19 14.08 -12.08
N SER A 101 -4.55 13.75 -13.34
CA SER A 101 -5.73 14.29 -14.00
C SER A 101 -7.06 13.85 -13.41
N LEU A 102 -7.06 12.73 -12.66
CA LEU A 102 -8.22 12.13 -12.02
C LEU A 102 -8.24 12.31 -10.49
N ASN A 103 -7.31 13.13 -9.93
CA ASN A 103 -7.11 13.31 -8.48
C ASN A 103 -6.82 12.01 -7.72
N VAL A 104 -6.18 11.06 -8.36
CA VAL A 104 -5.68 9.81 -7.77
C VAL A 104 -4.17 9.92 -7.57
N LYS A 105 -3.64 9.25 -6.56
CA LYS A 105 -2.19 9.20 -6.29
C LYS A 105 -1.61 7.85 -6.69
N VAL A 106 -0.34 7.87 -7.07
CA VAL A 106 0.42 6.65 -7.41
C VAL A 106 1.44 6.35 -6.33
N MET A 107 1.42 5.12 -5.82
CA MET A 107 2.48 4.54 -5.02
C MET A 107 3.29 3.59 -5.91
N LEU A 108 4.60 3.81 -6.00
CA LEU A 108 5.50 2.93 -6.74
C LEU A 108 5.92 1.78 -5.85
N ASP A 109 5.50 0.56 -6.18
CA ASP A 109 5.87 -0.66 -5.47
C ASP A 109 7.27 -1.11 -5.93
N LEU A 110 8.21 -1.17 -5.00
CA LEU A 110 9.61 -1.53 -5.26
C LEU A 110 9.85 -3.05 -5.24
N LEU A 111 8.80 -3.86 -5.11
CA LEU A 111 8.88 -5.33 -5.00
C LEU A 111 9.72 -5.97 -6.10
N ASP A 112 9.54 -5.53 -7.34
CA ASP A 112 10.19 -6.05 -8.55
C ASP A 112 11.31 -5.15 -9.08
N SER A 113 11.78 -4.18 -8.26
CA SER A 113 12.81 -3.24 -8.68
C SER A 113 14.16 -3.91 -8.88
N ASN A 114 14.77 -3.72 -10.05
CA ASN A 114 16.14 -4.15 -10.34
C ASN A 114 17.19 -3.33 -9.59
N SER A 115 16.87 -2.08 -9.20
CA SER A 115 17.74 -1.18 -8.45
C SER A 115 16.92 -0.24 -7.59
N LEU A 116 16.80 -0.56 -6.31
CA LEU A 116 16.00 0.21 -5.35
C LEU A 116 16.40 1.69 -5.29
N GLY A 117 17.71 1.97 -5.20
CA GLY A 117 18.22 3.35 -5.14
C GLY A 117 17.91 4.14 -6.40
N GLN A 118 18.04 3.54 -7.60
CA GLN A 118 17.74 4.20 -8.86
C GLN A 118 16.24 4.45 -9.01
N SER A 119 15.40 3.45 -8.69
CA SER A 119 13.93 3.62 -8.71
C SER A 119 13.49 4.72 -7.74
N ALA A 120 14.07 4.76 -6.54
CA ALA A 120 13.77 5.80 -5.55
C ALA A 120 14.17 7.22 -6.03
N LEU A 121 15.34 7.34 -6.67
CA LEU A 121 15.87 8.61 -7.19
C LEU A 121 14.99 9.18 -8.30
N GLU A 122 14.55 8.32 -9.21
CA GLU A 122 13.81 8.73 -10.41
C GLU A 122 12.31 8.94 -10.16
N ALA A 123 11.75 8.31 -9.13
CA ALA A 123 10.31 8.26 -8.86
C ALA A 123 9.64 9.64 -8.85
N LYS A 124 10.27 10.63 -8.22
CA LYS A 124 9.73 11.98 -8.14
C LYS A 124 9.59 12.64 -9.51
N ASN A 125 10.57 12.46 -10.37
CA ASN A 125 10.57 13.04 -11.74
C ASN A 125 9.53 12.34 -12.64
N LEU A 126 9.18 11.10 -12.33
CA LEU A 126 8.12 10.35 -13.02
C LEU A 126 6.71 10.70 -12.52
N GLY A 127 6.60 11.53 -11.47
CA GLY A 127 5.31 11.98 -10.93
C GLY A 127 4.74 11.08 -9.82
N VAL A 128 5.54 10.14 -9.29
CA VAL A 128 5.15 9.24 -8.18
C VAL A 128 4.85 10.05 -6.92
N SER A 129 3.83 9.65 -6.16
CA SER A 129 3.39 10.31 -4.94
C SER A 129 4.03 9.73 -3.66
N ALA A 130 4.34 8.44 -3.66
CA ALA A 130 5.00 7.75 -2.55
C ALA A 130 5.69 6.46 -3.06
N LEU A 131 6.61 5.95 -2.29
CA LEU A 131 7.27 4.66 -2.52
C LEU A 131 6.76 3.61 -1.53
N LEU A 132 6.71 2.36 -1.98
CA LEU A 132 6.45 1.20 -1.15
C LEU A 132 7.70 0.31 -1.13
N LEU A 133 8.38 0.25 0.02
CA LEU A 133 9.38 -0.77 0.27
C LEU A 133 8.65 -2.02 0.72
N HIS A 134 8.61 -3.00 -0.17
CA HIS A 134 7.78 -4.19 -0.05
C HIS A 134 8.64 -5.43 0.09
N GLN A 135 8.41 -6.19 1.15
CA GLN A 135 9.01 -7.51 1.30
C GLN A 135 8.14 -8.53 0.55
N PRO A 136 8.73 -9.36 -0.35
CA PRO A 136 8.00 -10.42 -1.01
C PRO A 136 7.31 -11.34 -0.01
N TYR A 137 6.05 -11.71 -0.30
CA TYR A 137 5.26 -12.52 0.62
C TYR A 137 5.83 -13.94 0.82
N ASP A 138 6.41 -14.50 -0.25
CA ASP A 138 6.96 -15.86 -0.25
C ASP A 138 8.38 -15.95 0.36
N GLU A 139 9.01 -14.81 0.71
CA GLU A 139 10.26 -14.82 1.47
C GLU A 139 9.99 -15.24 2.92
N GLU A 140 10.73 -16.25 3.42
CA GLU A 140 10.55 -16.76 4.80
C GLU A 140 11.15 -15.81 5.85
N GLU A 141 12.31 -15.22 5.56
CA GLU A 141 13.00 -14.33 6.48
C GLU A 141 12.26 -13.01 6.62
N THR A 142 11.96 -12.63 7.84
CA THR A 142 11.34 -11.34 8.16
C THR A 142 12.37 -10.24 8.24
N LEU A 143 12.03 -9.04 7.73
CA LEU A 143 12.80 -7.80 7.84
C LEU A 143 14.14 -7.75 7.09
N THR A 144 14.47 -8.73 6.23
CA THR A 144 15.66 -8.67 5.36
C THR A 144 15.72 -7.41 4.49
N PHE A 145 14.55 -6.80 4.24
CA PHE A 145 14.45 -5.57 3.46
C PHE A 145 14.95 -4.32 4.22
N LEU A 146 15.06 -4.36 5.54
CA LEU A 146 15.56 -3.22 6.32
C LEU A 146 17.01 -2.90 5.98
N ASP A 147 17.81 -3.88 5.59
CA ASP A 147 19.18 -3.67 5.07
C ASP A 147 19.18 -2.81 3.79
N LYS A 148 18.02 -2.78 3.09
CA LYS A 148 17.83 -2.00 1.86
C LYS A 148 17.20 -0.62 2.11
N TRP A 149 16.81 -0.33 3.37
CA TRP A 149 16.13 0.92 3.73
C TRP A 149 16.93 2.16 3.35
N ASP A 150 18.21 2.18 3.70
CA ASP A 150 19.08 3.33 3.43
C ASP A 150 19.26 3.59 1.93
N MET A 151 19.23 2.51 1.11
CA MET A 151 19.28 2.63 -0.35
C MET A 151 18.05 3.32 -0.92
N VAL A 152 16.88 3.16 -0.29
CA VAL A 152 15.65 3.84 -0.70
C VAL A 152 15.61 5.23 -0.10
N LYS A 153 15.73 5.34 1.22
CA LYS A 153 15.55 6.58 1.97
C LYS A 153 16.59 7.64 1.61
N GLY A 154 17.83 7.23 1.35
CA GLY A 154 18.92 8.12 0.94
C GLY A 154 18.78 8.69 -0.47
N ASN A 155 17.92 8.11 -1.31
CA ASN A 155 17.74 8.50 -2.71
C ASN A 155 16.40 9.15 -3.02
N THR A 156 15.55 9.43 -2.02
CA THR A 156 14.25 10.05 -2.25
C THR A 156 13.85 11.07 -1.20
N THR A 157 13.07 12.06 -1.61
CA THR A 157 12.34 12.97 -0.71
C THR A 157 10.85 12.62 -0.62
N LEU A 158 10.40 11.62 -1.37
CA LEU A 158 9.01 11.16 -1.33
C LEU A 158 8.73 10.41 -0.02
N PRO A 159 7.46 10.38 0.42
CA PRO A 159 7.05 9.49 1.49
C PRO A 159 7.37 8.03 1.15
N VAL A 160 7.90 7.27 2.11
CA VAL A 160 8.17 5.84 1.97
C VAL A 160 7.32 5.07 2.95
N PHE A 161 6.56 4.12 2.43
CA PHE A 161 5.77 3.16 3.18
C PHE A 161 6.50 1.82 3.25
N ILE A 162 6.27 1.06 4.30
CA ILE A 162 6.82 -0.28 4.48
C ILE A 162 5.68 -1.29 4.50
N SER A 163 5.76 -2.30 3.63
CA SER A 163 4.94 -3.51 3.66
C SER A 163 5.82 -4.71 3.91
N ALA A 164 5.60 -5.36 5.04
CA ALA A 164 6.30 -6.57 5.44
C ALA A 164 5.34 -7.44 6.26
N LYS A 165 5.79 -8.61 6.70
CA LYS A 165 5.03 -9.43 7.65
C LYS A 165 5.03 -8.79 9.05
N ILE A 166 4.49 -7.56 9.15
CA ILE A 166 4.47 -6.77 10.38
C ILE A 166 3.62 -7.46 11.44
N SER A 167 4.19 -7.59 12.62
CA SER A 167 3.57 -8.22 13.78
C SER A 167 4.02 -7.52 15.07
N ARG A 168 3.44 -7.90 16.21
CA ARG A 168 3.88 -7.40 17.53
C ARG A 168 5.35 -7.68 17.81
N ALA A 169 5.90 -8.75 17.23
CA ALA A 169 7.29 -9.16 17.46
C ALA A 169 8.32 -8.27 16.76
N ASN A 170 7.95 -7.65 15.63
CA ASN A 170 8.91 -6.91 14.78
C ASN A 170 8.55 -5.44 14.53
N ILE A 171 7.38 -4.99 14.97
CA ILE A 171 6.92 -3.62 14.72
C ILE A 171 7.91 -2.55 15.22
N GLN A 172 8.55 -2.77 16.36
CA GLN A 172 9.47 -1.78 16.93
C GLN A 172 10.68 -1.54 16.01
N GLU A 173 11.19 -2.58 15.37
CA GLU A 173 12.29 -2.49 14.41
C GLU A 173 11.88 -1.71 13.16
N VAL A 174 10.67 -1.98 12.64
CA VAL A 174 10.09 -1.23 11.53
C VAL A 174 9.93 0.26 11.88
N LEU A 175 9.44 0.58 13.07
CA LEU A 175 9.24 1.96 13.52
C LEU A 175 10.57 2.71 13.74
N ASN A 176 11.62 2.02 14.13
CA ASN A 176 12.95 2.62 14.27
C ASN A 176 13.51 3.16 12.94
N SER A 177 13.08 2.61 11.81
CA SER A 177 13.40 3.14 10.47
C SER A 177 12.68 4.44 10.12
N GLN A 178 11.71 4.87 10.94
CA GLN A 178 10.91 6.08 10.75
C GLN A 178 10.26 6.20 9.36
N PRO A 179 9.51 5.18 8.90
CA PRO A 179 8.77 5.27 7.65
C PRO A 179 7.66 6.30 7.74
N ASN A 180 7.15 6.75 6.60
CA ASN A 180 6.01 7.65 6.55
C ASN A 180 4.68 6.92 6.77
N GLY A 181 4.66 5.61 6.53
CA GLY A 181 3.53 4.74 6.79
C GLY A 181 3.92 3.28 6.87
N ILE A 182 3.07 2.49 7.52
CA ILE A 182 3.19 1.04 7.65
C ILE A 182 1.94 0.38 7.10
N ILE A 183 2.13 -0.75 6.41
CA ILE A 183 1.05 -1.57 5.87
C ILE A 183 1.01 -2.88 6.65
N ILE A 184 -0.13 -3.15 7.26
CA ILE A 184 -0.35 -4.33 8.11
C ILE A 184 -1.48 -5.16 7.50
N ASP A 185 -1.30 -6.47 7.45
CA ASP A 185 -2.25 -7.42 6.89
C ASP A 185 -2.71 -8.43 7.95
N LYS A 186 -2.25 -9.67 7.87
CA LYS A 186 -2.76 -10.85 8.59
C LYS A 186 -2.72 -10.72 10.09
N CYS A 187 -1.78 -9.94 10.62
CA CYS A 187 -1.70 -9.71 12.06
C CYS A 187 -2.99 -9.07 12.60
N ILE A 188 -3.67 -8.25 11.79
CA ILE A 188 -4.94 -7.62 12.13
C ILE A 188 -6.10 -8.43 11.53
N THR A 189 -6.06 -8.74 10.24
CA THR A 189 -7.21 -9.33 9.53
C THR A 189 -7.50 -10.78 9.91
N ASN A 190 -6.57 -11.48 10.60
CA ASN A 190 -6.74 -12.82 11.15
C ASN A 190 -6.88 -12.86 12.68
N ALA A 191 -6.80 -11.72 13.34
CA ALA A 191 -6.91 -11.68 14.80
C ALA A 191 -8.31 -12.07 15.28
N ASP A 192 -8.39 -12.65 16.48
CA ASP A 192 -9.67 -12.90 17.15
C ASP A 192 -10.41 -11.60 17.45
N ASN A 193 -9.66 -10.52 17.70
CA ASN A 193 -10.20 -9.17 17.89
C ASN A 193 -9.44 -8.16 17.01
N PRO A 194 -9.85 -7.99 15.73
CA PRO A 194 -9.19 -7.08 14.80
C PRO A 194 -9.14 -5.62 15.27
N ALA A 195 -10.18 -5.15 15.96
CA ALA A 195 -10.26 -3.78 16.47
C ALA A 195 -9.17 -3.52 17.53
N GLN A 196 -8.95 -4.46 18.43
CA GLN A 196 -7.93 -4.35 19.49
C GLN A 196 -6.52 -4.37 18.89
N GLU A 197 -6.27 -5.23 17.89
CA GLU A 197 -4.99 -5.26 17.20
C GLU A 197 -4.74 -3.96 16.40
N ALA A 198 -5.73 -3.47 15.66
CA ALA A 198 -5.61 -2.22 14.93
C ALA A 198 -5.35 -1.04 15.87
N GLN A 199 -6.04 -0.97 17.01
CA GLN A 199 -5.81 0.04 18.02
C GLN A 199 -4.37 0.01 18.55
N TYR A 200 -3.85 -1.17 18.87
CA TYR A 200 -2.47 -1.34 19.35
C TYR A 200 -1.45 -0.75 18.38
N PHE A 201 -1.55 -1.11 17.09
CA PHE A 201 -0.63 -0.62 16.07
C PHE A 201 -0.80 0.89 15.81
N TYR A 202 -2.03 1.38 15.82
CA TYR A 202 -2.31 2.79 15.63
C TYR A 202 -1.74 3.67 16.78
N GLU A 203 -1.96 3.26 18.03
CA GLU A 203 -1.42 3.96 19.19
C GLU A 203 0.12 3.95 19.20
N LEU A 204 0.72 2.83 18.79
CA LEU A 204 2.16 2.73 18.68
C LEU A 204 2.71 3.63 17.57
N ALA A 205 2.13 3.59 16.37
CA ALA A 205 2.53 4.42 15.22
C ALA A 205 2.32 5.92 15.47
N SER A 206 1.35 6.29 16.32
CA SER A 206 1.07 7.69 16.65
C SER A 206 2.18 8.40 17.46
N LYS A 207 3.12 7.62 18.02
CA LYS A 207 4.26 8.14 18.80
C LYS A 207 5.44 8.56 17.90
N TYR A 208 5.38 8.22 16.62
CA TYR A 208 6.37 8.50 15.59
C TYR A 208 5.77 9.40 14.48
#